data_fe156b6f6537eac0e10f25254c04484b
#
_entry.id   fe156b6f6537eac0e10f25254c04484b
#
_cell.length_a   1.000
_cell.length_b   1.000
_cell.length_c   1.000
_cell.angle_alpha   90.00
_cell.angle_beta   90.00
_cell.angle_gamma   90.00
#
_symmetry.space_group_name_H-M   'P 1'
#
loop_
_entity.id
_entity.type
_entity.pdbx_description
1 polymer ?
#
loop_
_entity_poly.entity_id
_entity_poly.type
_entity_poly.pdbx_seq_one_letter_code
_entity_poly.pdbx_strand_id
1 'polypeptide(L)'
;MKSILKDTNNSEKLLNMVSDTLILMDKDGVCVDIAIHNVDLWFIKEKRLLGKNLLSLLPSNTYREFYPEFKKVLLQKTKSIRNYELTLRGRNYFFKCIMQPYGDLILCQYRDITERSQRKLELERKNRELFEIQKAALIGRWIYNANAKEFSYSGQTGIMCTEAEQSILLSDYLNFILPEDRDSFSNWLVQNLKGNMEESIDYRISLDKKVFYIRLKAFTRERYKDGNVTLEGYIQNITDIQQRRNDINLLTHAINNSTEDIFAAHEDGTLIFANRQFKLHHNLNNTDDITQLKIYEIDSYVRNEEEWKKLAVSIKNGEKKLCVTMYNPLPLYPEILAYESNAYCIISDEGEGTIWAFGRDISQRIKHEQQIKRFSQILDKTIEYLPAGIVVKDIKNNFKYLYRNRESYNREITMQEALGKDDFDFYPLEIAQEKRRQDIEIAATGQEMHW
;
A
#
# COMPACT_ATOMS: atom_id res chain seq x y z
N MET A 1 -41.09 16.26 62.71
CA MET A 1 -39.77 16.96 62.74
C MET A 1 -39.80 18.06 61.73
N LYS A 2 -39.72 19.36 62.13
CA LYS A 2 -39.58 20.45 61.15
C LYS A 2 -38.28 20.32 60.43
N SER A 3 -38.27 20.50 59.13
CA SER A 3 -37.02 20.40 58.29
C SER A 3 -36.07 21.50 58.72
N ILE A 4 -34.84 21.12 59.07
CA ILE A 4 -33.75 22.04 59.47
C ILE A 4 -33.32 22.94 58.28
N LEU A 5 -33.48 22.42 57.07
CA LEU A 5 -33.12 23.14 55.84
C LEU A 5 -34.22 24.10 55.35
N LYS A 6 -35.48 23.98 55.85
CA LYS A 6 -36.63 24.73 55.38
C LYS A 6 -37.13 25.78 56.38
N ASP A 7 -36.46 26.03 57.51
CA ASP A 7 -37.02 26.71 58.69
C ASP A 7 -36.94 28.26 58.74
N THR A 8 -36.70 28.94 57.59
CA THR A 8 -36.89 30.40 57.52
C THR A 8 -37.38 30.80 56.10
N ASN A 9 -38.40 31.72 56.07
CA ASN A 9 -39.06 32.21 54.84
C ASN A 9 -38.11 32.79 53.78
N ASN A 10 -36.85 33.15 54.09
CA ASN A 10 -35.81 33.62 53.17
C ASN A 10 -34.86 32.45 52.72
N SER A 11 -34.66 31.44 53.57
CA SER A 11 -33.83 30.30 53.25
C SER A 11 -34.52 29.41 52.24
N GLU A 12 -35.82 29.25 52.25
CA GLU A 12 -36.59 28.47 51.30
C GLU A 12 -36.54 29.08 49.87
N LYS A 13 -36.57 30.40 49.76
CA LYS A 13 -36.40 31.10 48.47
C LYS A 13 -34.97 30.98 47.92
N LEU A 14 -33.97 31.07 48.78
CA LEU A 14 -32.54 30.89 48.39
C LEU A 14 -32.26 29.44 48.03
N LEU A 15 -32.81 28.48 48.77
CA LEU A 15 -32.67 27.06 48.48
C LEU A 15 -33.33 26.68 47.14
N ASN A 16 -34.48 27.30 46.83
CA ASN A 16 -35.18 27.09 45.56
C ASN A 16 -34.44 27.70 44.33
N MET A 17 -33.49 28.57 44.54
CA MET A 17 -32.61 29.10 43.48
C MET A 17 -31.39 28.21 43.19
N VAL A 18 -31.10 27.23 44.05
CA VAL A 18 -29.98 26.28 43.90
C VAL A 18 -30.54 25.01 43.28
N SER A 19 -30.14 24.70 42.08
CA SER A 19 -30.52 23.46 41.34
C SER A 19 -29.92 22.19 41.92
N ASP A 20 -29.21 22.29 43.02
CA ASP A 20 -28.44 21.17 43.63
C ASP A 20 -29.28 20.47 44.68
N THR A 21 -29.06 19.17 44.84
CA THR A 21 -29.65 18.43 45.95
C THR A 21 -28.77 18.56 47.19
N LEU A 22 -29.42 18.93 48.32
CA LEU A 22 -28.76 19.07 49.61
C LEU A 22 -29.21 17.94 50.54
N ILE A 23 -28.24 17.26 51.18
CA ILE A 23 -28.48 16.20 52.15
C ILE A 23 -27.70 16.49 53.41
N LEU A 24 -28.38 16.49 54.55
CA LEU A 24 -27.77 16.53 55.85
C LEU A 24 -27.64 15.09 56.41
N MET A 25 -26.43 14.70 56.79
CA MET A 25 -26.15 13.39 57.36
C MET A 25 -25.55 13.54 58.76
N ASP A 26 -25.84 12.60 59.61
CA ASP A 26 -25.17 12.46 60.92
C ASP A 26 -23.79 11.78 60.78
N LYS A 27 -23.10 11.61 61.88
CA LYS A 27 -21.77 10.96 61.99
C LYS A 27 -21.77 9.51 61.47
N ASP A 28 -22.90 8.83 61.49
CA ASP A 28 -23.05 7.44 61.06
C ASP A 28 -23.55 7.34 59.61
N GLY A 29 -23.73 8.48 58.92
CA GLY A 29 -24.20 8.56 57.54
C GLY A 29 -25.71 8.41 57.36
N VAL A 30 -26.49 8.59 58.47
CA VAL A 30 -27.95 8.57 58.41
C VAL A 30 -28.45 9.92 57.90
N CYS A 31 -29.38 9.92 56.95
CA CYS A 31 -30.01 11.13 56.43
C CYS A 31 -30.95 11.78 57.46
N VAL A 32 -30.52 12.92 57.95
CA VAL A 32 -31.30 13.71 58.94
C VAL A 32 -32.30 14.65 58.26
N ASP A 33 -31.88 15.27 57.19
CA ASP A 33 -32.72 16.18 56.41
C ASP A 33 -32.26 16.19 54.93
N ILE A 34 -33.19 16.52 54.02
CA ILE A 34 -32.92 16.50 52.58
C ILE A 34 -33.77 17.53 51.85
N ALA A 35 -33.17 18.28 50.96
CA ALA A 35 -33.84 19.17 50.01
C ALA A 35 -33.48 18.73 48.57
N ILE A 36 -34.46 18.21 47.85
CA ILE A 36 -34.30 17.76 46.46
C ILE A 36 -34.94 18.79 45.54
N HIS A 37 -34.16 19.42 44.69
CA HIS A 37 -34.65 20.40 43.72
C HIS A 37 -34.83 19.82 42.31
N ASN A 38 -34.11 18.73 41.95
CA ASN A 38 -34.29 18.05 40.69
C ASN A 38 -34.88 16.65 40.90
N VAL A 39 -36.22 16.60 40.94
CA VAL A 39 -36.99 15.37 41.26
C VAL A 39 -36.77 14.26 40.22
N ASP A 40 -36.47 14.64 38.98
CA ASP A 40 -36.29 13.66 37.88
C ASP A 40 -35.00 12.86 37.98
N LEU A 41 -33.99 13.38 38.65
CA LEU A 41 -32.68 12.75 38.81
C LEU A 41 -32.58 11.88 40.07
N TRP A 42 -33.48 12.09 41.06
CA TRP A 42 -33.46 11.28 42.28
C TRP A 42 -34.41 10.09 42.16
N PHE A 43 -33.83 8.93 41.98
CA PHE A 43 -34.52 7.64 41.80
C PHE A 43 -35.25 7.17 43.07
N ILE A 44 -35.04 7.86 44.19
CA ILE A 44 -35.62 7.55 45.47
C ILE A 44 -36.33 8.82 45.98
N LYS A 45 -37.62 8.70 46.22
CA LYS A 45 -38.40 9.81 46.78
C LYS A 45 -37.84 10.29 48.12
N GLU A 46 -37.84 11.60 48.37
CA GLU A 46 -37.34 12.28 49.58
C GLU A 46 -37.71 11.56 50.87
N LYS A 47 -38.99 11.23 51.03
CA LYS A 47 -39.51 10.51 52.20
C LYS A 47 -38.93 9.11 52.42
N ARG A 48 -38.31 8.50 51.44
CA ARG A 48 -37.68 7.17 51.56
C ARG A 48 -36.22 7.24 51.97
N LEU A 49 -35.59 8.39 51.89
CA LEU A 49 -34.18 8.59 52.25
C LEU A 49 -34.02 9.06 53.70
N LEU A 50 -35.01 9.84 54.20
CA LEU A 50 -35.01 10.31 55.58
C LEU A 50 -34.91 9.14 56.54
N GLY A 51 -33.99 9.22 57.54
CA GLY A 51 -33.75 8.19 58.54
C GLY A 51 -33.06 6.94 57.99
N LYS A 52 -32.62 6.90 56.72
CA LYS A 52 -31.83 5.79 56.16
C LYS A 52 -30.37 6.12 56.19
N ASN A 53 -29.56 5.09 56.42
CA ASN A 53 -28.09 5.18 56.30
C ASN A 53 -27.76 5.21 54.77
N LEU A 54 -27.36 6.39 54.28
CA LEU A 54 -27.09 6.60 52.85
C LEU A 54 -25.78 5.91 52.43
N LEU A 55 -24.84 5.73 53.33
CA LEU A 55 -23.57 5.03 53.04
C LEU A 55 -23.84 3.57 52.65
N SER A 56 -24.84 2.93 53.26
CA SER A 56 -25.23 1.55 52.93
C SER A 56 -25.96 1.39 51.61
N LEU A 57 -26.46 2.51 51.04
CA LEU A 57 -27.16 2.54 49.74
C LEU A 57 -26.23 2.80 48.56
N LEU A 58 -24.97 3.18 48.80
CA LEU A 58 -24.00 3.42 47.76
C LEU A 58 -23.50 2.10 47.15
N PRO A 59 -23.31 2.03 45.82
CA PRO A 59 -22.58 0.92 45.21
C PRO A 59 -21.19 0.75 45.81
N SER A 60 -20.69 -0.47 45.87
CA SER A 60 -19.43 -0.79 46.54
C SER A 60 -18.22 0.02 46.05
N ASN A 61 -18.13 0.32 44.76
CA ASN A 61 -17.08 1.16 44.17
C ASN A 61 -17.20 2.62 44.67
N THR A 62 -18.40 3.21 44.57
CA THR A 62 -18.66 4.58 45.03
C THR A 62 -18.49 4.72 46.55
N TYR A 63 -18.89 3.72 47.32
CA TYR A 63 -18.67 3.68 48.79
C TYR A 63 -17.20 3.74 49.16
N ARG A 64 -16.32 2.98 48.44
CA ARG A 64 -14.88 2.98 48.69
C ARG A 64 -14.23 4.35 48.52
N GLU A 65 -14.76 5.15 47.63
CA GLU A 65 -14.23 6.51 47.34
C GLU A 65 -14.90 7.57 48.23
N PHE A 66 -16.20 7.41 48.51
CA PHE A 66 -16.99 8.37 49.29
C PHE A 66 -16.69 8.32 50.79
N TYR A 67 -16.60 7.13 51.35
CA TYR A 67 -16.46 6.93 52.80
C TYR A 67 -15.20 7.53 53.42
N PRO A 68 -14.01 7.40 52.83
CA PRO A 68 -12.82 8.08 53.33
C PRO A 68 -12.95 9.60 53.38
N GLU A 69 -13.54 10.19 52.31
CA GLU A 69 -13.75 11.65 52.27
C GLU A 69 -14.81 12.10 53.31
N PHE A 70 -15.89 11.32 53.49
CA PHE A 70 -16.88 11.55 54.52
C PHE A 70 -16.24 11.54 55.90
N LYS A 71 -15.43 10.53 56.25
CA LYS A 71 -14.68 10.48 57.50
C LYS A 71 -13.71 11.65 57.66
N LYS A 72 -13.02 12.04 56.63
CA LYS A 72 -12.11 13.17 56.65
C LYS A 72 -12.85 14.48 56.99
N VAL A 73 -13.98 14.74 56.38
CA VAL A 73 -14.83 15.90 56.65
C VAL A 73 -15.33 15.87 58.13
N LEU A 74 -15.76 14.70 58.60
CA LEU A 74 -16.23 14.51 59.97
C LEU A 74 -15.15 14.79 61.03
N LEU A 75 -13.96 14.22 60.83
CA LEU A 75 -12.88 14.27 61.81
C LEU A 75 -12.08 15.58 61.76
N GLN A 76 -11.75 16.02 60.53
CA GLN A 76 -10.91 17.18 60.34
C GLN A 76 -11.68 18.52 60.22
N LYS A 77 -13.03 18.44 60.20
CA LYS A 77 -13.92 19.61 59.99
C LYS A 77 -13.53 20.42 58.75
N THR A 78 -13.03 19.78 57.68
CA THR A 78 -12.60 20.43 56.42
C THR A 78 -13.62 20.14 55.34
N LYS A 79 -13.71 21.04 54.33
CA LYS A 79 -14.52 20.85 53.13
C LYS A 79 -13.84 19.86 52.19
N SER A 80 -14.63 18.94 51.62
CA SER A 80 -14.18 18.05 50.52
C SER A 80 -15.01 18.28 49.27
N ILE A 81 -14.36 18.23 48.09
CA ILE A 81 -15.02 18.37 46.78
C ILE A 81 -14.52 17.20 45.91
N ARG A 82 -15.44 16.35 45.48
CA ARG A 82 -15.15 15.21 44.63
C ARG A 82 -16.24 14.99 43.59
N ASN A 83 -15.84 14.42 42.44
CA ASN A 83 -16.78 13.94 41.45
C ASN A 83 -16.94 12.43 41.60
N TYR A 84 -18.18 11.97 41.54
CA TYR A 84 -18.53 10.56 41.64
C TYR A 84 -19.29 10.12 40.41
N GLU A 85 -19.05 8.91 39.97
CA GLU A 85 -19.83 8.23 38.93
C GLU A 85 -20.77 7.23 39.58
N LEU A 86 -22.01 7.26 39.19
CA LEU A 86 -23.05 6.35 39.67
C LEU A 86 -23.75 5.72 38.46
N THR A 87 -23.68 4.39 38.37
CA THR A 87 -24.46 3.66 37.37
C THR A 87 -25.82 3.29 37.95
N LEU A 88 -26.87 3.89 37.43
CA LEU A 88 -28.23 3.66 37.85
C LEU A 88 -29.08 3.19 36.67
N ARG A 89 -29.73 2.02 36.79
CA ARG A 89 -30.57 1.41 35.73
C ARG A 89 -29.88 1.32 34.38
N GLY A 90 -28.57 1.03 34.36
CA GLY A 90 -27.78 0.91 33.14
C GLY A 90 -27.35 2.24 32.51
N ARG A 91 -27.55 3.37 33.17
CA ARG A 91 -27.08 4.70 32.75
C ARG A 91 -26.07 5.23 33.76
N ASN A 92 -24.99 5.84 33.26
CA ASN A 92 -23.97 6.49 34.07
C ASN A 92 -24.33 7.95 34.29
N TYR A 93 -24.33 8.33 35.53
CA TYR A 93 -24.55 9.71 36.01
C TYR A 93 -23.29 10.19 36.70
N PHE A 94 -22.93 11.44 36.47
CA PHE A 94 -21.78 12.08 37.10
C PHE A 94 -22.24 13.16 38.05
N PHE A 95 -21.89 13.06 39.32
CA PHE A 95 -22.22 14.03 40.35
C PHE A 95 -21.00 14.68 40.92
N LYS A 96 -20.99 16.00 41.02
CA LYS A 96 -20.07 16.75 41.86
C LYS A 96 -20.66 16.81 43.27
N CYS A 97 -19.98 16.19 44.22
CA CYS A 97 -20.34 16.22 45.64
C CYS A 97 -19.42 17.19 46.37
N ILE A 98 -20.05 18.14 47.13
CA ILE A 98 -19.36 19.04 48.03
C ILE A 98 -19.81 18.65 49.41
N MET A 99 -18.91 18.18 50.25
CA MET A 99 -19.15 17.83 51.63
C MET A 99 -18.54 18.90 52.55
N GLN A 100 -19.31 19.37 53.52
CA GLN A 100 -18.81 20.35 54.48
C GLN A 100 -19.44 20.12 55.86
N PRO A 101 -18.72 20.41 56.96
CA PRO A 101 -19.26 20.29 58.31
C PRO A 101 -20.39 21.33 58.52
N TYR A 102 -21.45 20.89 59.21
CA TYR A 102 -22.58 21.73 59.63
C TYR A 102 -22.96 21.38 61.03
N GLY A 103 -22.37 22.05 62.02
CA GLY A 103 -22.47 21.67 63.45
C GLY A 103 -21.88 20.25 63.67
N ASP A 104 -22.70 19.36 64.23
CA ASP A 104 -22.37 17.94 64.40
C ASP A 104 -22.81 17.07 63.23
N LEU A 105 -23.31 17.69 62.15
CA LEU A 105 -23.76 17.03 60.93
C LEU A 105 -22.80 17.34 59.76
N ILE A 106 -23.00 16.62 58.70
CA ILE A 106 -22.32 16.87 57.43
C ILE A 106 -23.34 17.28 56.36
N LEU A 107 -23.15 18.43 55.76
CA LEU A 107 -23.94 18.89 54.62
C LEU A 107 -23.24 18.38 53.32
N CYS A 108 -23.96 17.57 52.56
CA CYS A 108 -23.57 17.13 51.23
C CYS A 108 -24.42 17.83 50.17
N GLN A 109 -23.77 18.54 49.29
CA GLN A 109 -24.39 19.19 48.15
C GLN A 109 -24.04 18.40 46.89
N TYR A 110 -25.04 17.89 46.19
CA TYR A 110 -24.88 17.12 44.98
C TYR A 110 -25.35 17.91 43.77
N ARG A 111 -24.42 18.14 42.84
CA ARG A 111 -24.70 18.76 41.56
C ARG A 111 -24.55 17.72 40.45
N ASP A 112 -25.59 17.60 39.62
CA ASP A 112 -25.51 16.81 38.42
C ASP A 112 -24.58 17.50 37.38
N ILE A 113 -23.56 16.81 36.98
CA ILE A 113 -22.59 17.25 35.95
C ILE A 113 -22.58 16.26 34.77
N THR A 114 -23.59 15.41 34.65
CA THR A 114 -23.63 14.31 33.67
C THR A 114 -23.47 14.82 32.24
N GLU A 115 -24.29 15.80 31.84
CA GLU A 115 -24.23 16.34 30.47
C GLU A 115 -22.85 16.94 30.14
N ARG A 116 -22.31 17.72 31.09
CA ARG A 116 -20.96 18.32 30.92
C ARG A 116 -19.86 17.26 30.81
N SER A 117 -19.93 16.23 31.66
CA SER A 117 -18.95 15.15 31.69
C SER A 117 -19.04 14.30 30.43
N GLN A 118 -20.25 13.97 29.97
CA GLN A 118 -20.48 13.23 28.74
C GLN A 118 -19.97 14.00 27.51
N ARG A 119 -20.29 15.30 27.41
CA ARG A 119 -19.75 16.14 26.32
C ARG A 119 -18.23 16.19 26.31
N LYS A 120 -17.62 16.27 27.51
CA LYS A 120 -16.15 16.27 27.62
C LYS A 120 -15.57 14.94 27.15
N LEU A 121 -16.11 13.80 27.59
CA LEU A 121 -15.65 12.47 27.19
C LEU A 121 -15.84 12.23 25.68
N GLU A 122 -16.97 12.69 25.12
CA GLU A 122 -17.22 12.60 23.69
C GLU A 122 -16.22 13.43 22.89
N LEU A 123 -15.92 14.65 23.34
CA LEU A 123 -14.90 15.50 22.70
C LEU A 123 -13.52 14.87 22.77
N GLU A 124 -13.13 14.32 23.93
CA GLU A 124 -11.85 13.63 24.09
C GLU A 124 -11.75 12.39 23.18
N ARG A 125 -12.86 11.63 23.04
CA ARG A 125 -12.93 10.50 22.12
C ARG A 125 -12.76 10.94 20.68
N LYS A 126 -13.52 11.96 20.25
CA LYS A 126 -13.42 12.48 18.87
C LYS A 126 -12.03 13.04 18.57
N ASN A 127 -11.42 13.73 19.51
CA ASN A 127 -10.05 14.25 19.34
C ASN A 127 -9.04 13.10 19.19
N ARG A 128 -9.20 12.02 19.95
CA ARG A 128 -8.33 10.83 19.81
C ARG A 128 -8.53 10.15 18.45
N GLU A 129 -9.77 9.98 18.02
CA GLU A 129 -10.09 9.40 16.70
C GLU A 129 -9.47 10.26 15.57
N LEU A 130 -9.62 11.59 15.63
CA LEU A 130 -9.03 12.50 14.66
C LEU A 130 -7.49 12.42 14.66
N PHE A 131 -6.89 12.32 15.83
CA PHE A 131 -5.42 12.18 15.95
C PHE A 131 -4.90 10.89 15.29
N GLU A 132 -5.57 9.76 15.52
CA GLU A 132 -5.19 8.50 14.89
C GLU A 132 -5.37 8.53 13.36
N ILE A 133 -6.44 9.18 12.86
CA ILE A 133 -6.65 9.38 11.42
C ILE A 133 -5.52 10.24 10.83
N GLN A 134 -5.18 11.35 11.47
CA GLN A 134 -4.10 12.24 11.03
C GLN A 134 -2.75 11.51 10.99
N LYS A 135 -2.47 10.68 12.00
CA LYS A 135 -1.27 9.86 12.08
C LYS A 135 -1.21 8.83 10.96
N ALA A 136 -2.28 8.11 10.72
CA ALA A 136 -2.37 7.11 9.65
C ALA A 136 -2.23 7.74 8.25
N ALA A 137 -2.76 8.96 8.07
CA ALA A 137 -2.69 9.71 6.82
C ALA A 137 -1.37 10.51 6.67
N LEU A 138 -0.48 10.49 7.66
CA LEU A 138 0.76 11.29 7.72
C LEU A 138 0.50 12.79 7.51
N ILE A 139 -0.58 13.30 8.14
CA ILE A 139 -1.02 14.69 8.03
C ILE A 139 -0.69 15.44 9.33
N GLY A 140 -0.09 16.62 9.17
CA GLY A 140 0.10 17.61 10.22
C GLY A 140 -0.65 18.91 9.92
N ARG A 141 -0.79 19.76 10.93
CA ARG A 141 -1.25 21.15 10.81
C ARG A 141 -0.05 22.08 10.70
N TRP A 142 -0.19 23.12 9.91
CA TRP A 142 0.80 24.20 9.90
C TRP A 142 0.11 25.56 10.00
N ILE A 143 0.82 26.53 10.56
CA ILE A 143 0.45 27.93 10.64
C ILE A 143 1.64 28.77 10.20
N TYR A 144 1.42 29.75 9.36
CA TYR A 144 2.43 30.72 8.97
C TYR A 144 2.04 32.12 9.42
N ASN A 145 2.91 32.78 10.19
CA ASN A 145 2.76 34.16 10.60
C ASN A 145 3.59 35.04 9.70
N ALA A 146 2.95 35.92 8.91
CA ALA A 146 3.63 36.75 7.93
C ALA A 146 4.54 37.82 8.56
N ASN A 147 4.17 38.41 9.72
CA ASN A 147 4.99 39.40 10.39
C ASN A 147 6.24 38.80 11.03
N ALA A 148 6.07 37.67 11.71
CA ALA A 148 7.18 36.93 12.33
C ALA A 148 8.03 36.19 11.29
N LYS A 149 7.48 35.94 10.08
CA LYS A 149 8.05 35.06 9.04
C LYS A 149 8.34 33.66 9.59
N GLU A 150 7.42 33.15 10.39
CA GLU A 150 7.59 31.93 11.15
C GLU A 150 6.53 30.90 10.74
N PHE A 151 6.99 29.68 10.51
CA PHE A 151 6.19 28.50 10.33
C PHE A 151 6.08 27.73 11.64
N SER A 152 4.86 27.56 12.16
CA SER A 152 4.58 26.62 13.23
C SER A 152 3.90 25.39 12.64
N TYR A 153 4.32 24.22 13.07
CA TYR A 153 3.76 22.96 12.59
C TYR A 153 3.61 21.94 13.72
N SER A 154 2.60 21.12 13.61
CA SER A 154 2.29 20.06 14.57
C SER A 154 1.68 18.86 13.86
N GLY A 155 1.73 17.70 14.50
CA GLY A 155 1.19 16.47 13.96
C GLY A 155 2.27 15.48 13.51
N GLN A 156 1.84 14.30 13.08
CA GLN A 156 2.76 13.19 12.80
C GLN A 156 2.90 12.95 11.28
N THR A 157 3.65 13.82 10.60
CA THR A 157 4.01 13.59 9.19
C THR A 157 5.12 12.54 9.02
N GLY A 158 5.71 12.08 10.12
CA GLY A 158 6.81 11.13 10.11
C GLY A 158 8.18 11.71 9.70
N ILE A 159 8.26 13.01 9.43
CA ILE A 159 9.50 13.64 8.93
C ILE A 159 10.03 14.72 9.86
N MET A 160 9.22 15.71 10.20
CA MET A 160 9.62 16.87 10.99
C MET A 160 8.71 17.13 12.18
N CYS A 161 7.63 16.38 12.31
CA CYS A 161 6.59 16.71 13.28
C CYS A 161 6.65 15.80 14.48
N THR A 162 6.60 16.40 15.65
CA THR A 162 6.40 15.76 16.94
C THR A 162 4.98 16.07 17.43
N GLU A 163 4.54 15.42 18.51
CA GLU A 163 3.24 15.72 19.16
C GLU A 163 3.16 17.17 19.67
N ALA A 164 4.31 17.82 19.92
CA ALA A 164 4.39 19.21 20.32
C ALA A 164 4.52 20.11 19.10
N GLU A 165 3.86 21.28 19.15
CA GLU A 165 4.00 22.33 18.15
C GLU A 165 5.46 22.82 18.11
N GLN A 166 6.02 22.85 16.92
CA GLN A 166 7.36 23.35 16.66
C GLN A 166 7.28 24.55 15.73
N SER A 167 8.22 25.49 15.89
CA SER A 167 8.32 26.68 15.06
C SER A 167 9.67 26.79 14.41
N ILE A 168 9.69 27.29 13.19
CA ILE A 168 10.91 27.52 12.39
C ILE A 168 10.75 28.79 11.57
N LEU A 169 11.82 29.54 11.41
CA LEU A 169 11.85 30.70 10.51
C LEU A 169 11.68 30.22 9.04
N LEU A 170 11.00 31.05 8.25
CA LEU A 170 10.83 30.76 6.82
C LEU A 170 12.17 30.57 6.10
N SER A 171 13.18 31.38 6.44
CA SER A 171 14.53 31.27 5.88
C SER A 171 15.14 29.89 6.09
N ASP A 172 14.95 29.33 7.30
CA ASP A 172 15.50 28.02 7.67
C ASP A 172 14.69 26.90 7.05
N TYR A 173 13.36 27.07 6.99
CA TYR A 173 12.49 26.13 6.31
C TYR A 173 12.83 26.00 4.82
N LEU A 174 13.10 27.10 4.13
CA LEU A 174 13.51 27.13 2.73
C LEU A 174 14.82 26.36 2.47
N ASN A 175 15.71 26.25 3.47
CA ASN A 175 16.94 25.46 3.33
C ASN A 175 16.69 23.97 3.19
N PHE A 176 15.58 23.45 3.75
CA PHE A 176 15.18 22.04 3.57
C PHE A 176 14.57 21.80 2.19
N ILE A 177 13.99 22.82 1.55
CA ILE A 177 13.37 22.68 0.23
C ILE A 177 14.48 22.56 -0.84
N LEU A 178 14.32 21.60 -1.76
CA LEU A 178 15.25 21.46 -2.88
C LEU A 178 15.31 22.76 -3.70
N PRO A 179 16.50 23.16 -4.20
CA PRO A 179 16.65 24.42 -4.92
C PRO A 179 15.65 24.63 -6.05
N GLU A 180 15.33 23.58 -6.79
CA GLU A 180 14.42 23.63 -7.94
C GLU A 180 12.97 23.95 -7.54
N ASP A 181 12.58 23.65 -6.30
CA ASP A 181 11.20 23.81 -5.83
C ASP A 181 10.98 25.11 -5.02
N ARG A 182 12.05 25.84 -4.65
CA ARG A 182 12.01 27.03 -3.79
C ARG A 182 11.20 28.18 -4.38
N ASP A 183 11.37 28.45 -5.65
CA ASP A 183 10.68 29.55 -6.33
C ASP A 183 9.18 29.26 -6.43
N SER A 184 8.81 28.04 -6.79
CA SER A 184 7.42 27.61 -6.85
C SER A 184 6.75 27.71 -5.48
N PHE A 185 7.42 27.24 -4.43
CA PHE A 185 6.94 27.34 -3.05
C PHE A 185 6.77 28.79 -2.60
N SER A 186 7.77 29.64 -2.87
CA SER A 186 7.72 31.04 -2.48
C SER A 186 6.59 31.80 -3.19
N ASN A 187 6.39 31.55 -4.47
CA ASN A 187 5.29 32.12 -5.25
C ASN A 187 3.93 31.68 -4.71
N TRP A 188 3.77 30.38 -4.43
CA TRP A 188 2.56 29.83 -3.84
C TRP A 188 2.24 30.50 -2.49
N LEU A 189 3.24 30.65 -1.62
CA LEU A 189 3.06 31.30 -0.32
C LEU A 189 2.62 32.75 -0.47
N VAL A 190 3.26 33.52 -1.38
CA VAL A 190 2.91 34.90 -1.66
C VAL A 190 1.50 35.07 -2.21
N GLN A 191 1.04 34.18 -3.10
CA GLN A 191 -0.32 34.23 -3.64
C GLN A 191 -1.36 33.99 -2.55
N ASN A 192 -1.15 32.99 -1.68
CA ASN A 192 -2.03 32.73 -0.55
C ASN A 192 -2.06 33.91 0.44
N LEU A 193 -0.93 34.55 0.70
CA LEU A 193 -0.86 35.77 1.54
C LEU A 193 -1.63 36.95 0.93
N LYS A 194 -1.67 37.09 -0.38
CA LYS A 194 -2.48 38.10 -1.08
C LYS A 194 -3.98 37.82 -1.04
N GLY A 195 -4.38 36.59 -0.73
CA GLY A 195 -5.77 36.13 -0.66
C GLY A 195 -6.24 35.35 -1.88
N ASN A 196 -5.33 35.10 -2.82
CA ASN A 196 -5.58 34.16 -3.92
C ASN A 196 -5.31 32.76 -3.38
N MET A 197 -6.32 32.18 -2.70
CA MET A 197 -6.21 30.86 -2.11
C MET A 197 -6.03 29.81 -3.21
N GLU A 198 -4.76 29.49 -3.48
CA GLU A 198 -4.40 28.49 -4.50
C GLU A 198 -4.64 27.08 -3.99
N GLU A 199 -4.71 26.13 -4.94
CA GLU A 199 -4.72 24.72 -4.61
C GLU A 199 -3.44 24.30 -3.86
N SER A 200 -3.37 23.04 -3.44
CA SER A 200 -2.18 22.52 -2.76
C SER A 200 -0.93 22.63 -3.63
N ILE A 201 0.21 22.82 -3.00
CA ILE A 201 1.51 22.70 -3.64
C ILE A 201 2.22 21.42 -3.18
N ASP A 202 2.81 20.71 -4.14
CA ASP A 202 3.70 19.57 -3.90
C ASP A 202 5.14 20.03 -4.13
N TYR A 203 6.03 19.77 -3.18
CA TYR A 203 7.45 20.11 -3.25
C TYR A 203 8.30 19.09 -2.50
N ARG A 204 9.60 19.12 -2.74
CA ARG A 204 10.55 18.18 -2.14
C ARG A 204 11.37 18.84 -1.07
N ILE A 205 11.58 18.16 0.04
CA ILE A 205 12.51 18.53 1.08
C ILE A 205 13.60 17.48 1.23
N SER A 206 14.80 17.94 1.64
CA SER A 206 15.93 17.07 1.94
C SER A 206 16.26 17.13 3.43
N LEU A 207 16.20 15.98 4.10
CA LEU A 207 16.56 15.81 5.51
C LEU A 207 17.46 14.58 5.64
N ASP A 208 18.58 14.70 6.32
CA ASP A 208 19.53 13.61 6.53
C ASP A 208 19.90 12.85 5.24
N LYS A 209 20.07 13.58 4.14
CA LYS A 209 20.35 13.07 2.79
C LYS A 209 19.19 12.24 2.18
N LYS A 210 18.02 12.24 2.77
CA LYS A 210 16.82 11.62 2.21
C LYS A 210 15.89 12.68 1.64
N VAL A 211 15.27 12.39 0.51
CA VAL A 211 14.30 13.27 -0.13
C VAL A 211 12.90 12.81 0.22
N PHE A 212 12.09 13.75 0.67
CA PHE A 212 10.68 13.55 0.99
C PHE A 212 9.82 14.44 0.12
N TYR A 213 8.67 13.95 -0.29
CA TYR A 213 7.66 14.69 -1.03
C TYR A 213 6.60 15.19 -0.07
N ILE A 214 6.39 16.49 -0.06
CA ILE A 214 5.48 17.18 0.85
C ILE A 214 4.37 17.83 0.04
N ARG A 215 3.14 17.67 0.50
CA ARG A 215 1.98 18.43 0.04
C ARG A 215 1.59 19.42 1.10
N LEU A 216 1.48 20.68 0.70
CA LEU A 216 1.01 21.77 1.56
C LEU A 216 -0.25 22.37 0.97
N LYS A 217 -1.28 22.60 1.81
CA LYS A 217 -2.49 23.31 1.42
C LYS A 217 -2.88 24.31 2.49
N ALA A 218 -3.17 25.55 2.08
CA ALA A 218 -3.79 26.55 2.94
C ALA A 218 -5.32 26.46 2.81
N PHE A 219 -6.03 26.61 3.93
CA PHE A 219 -7.49 26.67 3.93
C PHE A 219 -8.04 27.84 4.72
N THR A 220 -7.23 28.50 5.57
CA THR A 220 -7.63 29.71 6.32
C THR A 220 -6.59 30.77 6.11
N ARG A 221 -7.08 32.00 5.90
CA ARG A 221 -6.30 33.23 5.88
C ARG A 221 -6.98 34.25 6.78
N GLU A 222 -6.31 34.60 7.86
CA GLU A 222 -6.79 35.61 8.80
C GLU A 222 -5.97 36.88 8.69
N ARG A 223 -6.63 38.02 8.73
CA ARG A 223 -5.99 39.35 8.79
C ARG A 223 -6.37 40.03 10.09
N TYR A 224 -5.38 40.31 10.89
CA TYR A 224 -5.57 40.95 12.17
C TYR A 224 -5.60 42.50 12.05
N LYS A 225 -6.11 43.17 13.08
CA LYS A 225 -6.22 44.64 13.11
C LYS A 225 -4.88 45.38 13.04
N ASP A 226 -3.81 44.74 13.46
CA ASP A 226 -2.42 45.23 13.36
C ASP A 226 -1.81 45.07 11.97
N GLY A 227 -2.55 44.55 11.01
CA GLY A 227 -2.14 44.27 9.63
C GLY A 227 -1.45 42.94 9.42
N ASN A 228 -1.19 42.18 10.49
CA ASN A 228 -0.64 40.82 10.38
C ASN A 228 -1.57 39.88 9.60
N VAL A 229 -0.96 39.00 8.80
CA VAL A 229 -1.67 37.95 8.10
C VAL A 229 -1.16 36.60 8.57
N THR A 230 -2.09 35.72 8.92
CA THR A 230 -1.80 34.34 9.28
C THR A 230 -2.45 33.43 8.26
N LEU A 231 -1.70 32.46 7.78
CA LEU A 231 -2.21 31.34 6.97
C LEU A 231 -2.21 30.07 7.82
N GLU A 232 -3.22 29.28 7.64
CA GLU A 232 -3.33 27.98 8.30
C GLU A 232 -3.71 26.91 7.28
N GLY A 233 -3.18 25.71 7.45
CA GLY A 233 -3.46 24.62 6.55
C GLY A 233 -2.99 23.26 7.06
N TYR A 234 -2.96 22.30 6.15
CA TYR A 234 -2.36 21.00 6.43
C TYR A 234 -1.07 20.79 5.64
N ILE A 235 -0.18 20.02 6.23
CA ILE A 235 1.04 19.49 5.64
C ILE A 235 0.93 17.96 5.63
N GLN A 236 1.24 17.34 4.50
CA GLN A 236 1.16 15.88 4.33
C GLN A 236 2.45 15.34 3.72
N ASN A 237 2.96 14.26 4.29
CA ASN A 237 4.01 13.49 3.65
C ASN A 237 3.37 12.56 2.60
N ILE A 238 3.69 12.80 1.34
CA ILE A 238 3.18 12.03 0.20
C ILE A 238 4.27 11.18 -0.47
N THR A 239 5.39 10.92 0.24
CA THR A 239 6.55 10.21 -0.32
C THR A 239 6.18 8.84 -0.85
N ASP A 240 5.48 8.04 -0.06
CA ASP A 240 5.05 6.70 -0.47
C ASP A 240 4.07 6.74 -1.65
N ILE A 241 3.20 7.76 -1.70
CA ILE A 241 2.26 7.95 -2.80
C ILE A 241 3.03 8.24 -4.09
N GLN A 242 4.00 9.16 -4.03
CA GLN A 242 4.83 9.52 -5.18
C GLN A 242 5.75 8.39 -5.62
N GLN A 243 6.32 7.65 -4.69
CA GLN A 243 7.13 6.46 -5.02
C GLN A 243 6.29 5.42 -5.76
N ARG A 244 5.14 5.03 -5.23
CA ARG A 244 4.23 4.08 -5.90
C ARG A 244 3.81 4.57 -7.29
N ARG A 245 3.52 5.88 -7.43
CA ARG A 245 3.18 6.46 -8.73
C ARG A 245 4.35 6.40 -9.72
N ASN A 246 5.57 6.67 -9.24
CA ASN A 246 6.77 6.57 -10.07
C ASN A 246 7.05 5.11 -10.48
N ASP A 247 6.90 4.16 -9.56
CA ASP A 247 7.06 2.74 -9.85
C ASP A 247 6.06 2.25 -10.90
N ILE A 248 4.79 2.64 -10.76
CA ILE A 248 3.75 2.36 -11.77
C ILE A 248 4.12 2.97 -13.12
N ASN A 249 4.56 4.23 -13.14
CA ASN A 249 4.98 4.89 -14.38
C ASN A 249 6.17 4.18 -15.02
N LEU A 250 7.20 3.82 -14.24
CA LEU A 250 8.37 3.09 -14.74
C LEU A 250 7.98 1.73 -15.33
N LEU A 251 7.13 0.97 -14.64
CA LEU A 251 6.62 -0.31 -15.13
C LEU A 251 5.80 -0.11 -16.41
N THR A 252 4.93 0.88 -16.45
CA THR A 252 4.14 1.22 -17.64
C THR A 252 5.02 1.59 -18.81
N HIS A 253 6.06 2.41 -18.59
CA HIS A 253 7.04 2.74 -19.61
C HIS A 253 7.82 1.53 -20.08
N ALA A 254 8.27 0.67 -19.19
CA ALA A 254 8.98 -0.56 -19.56
C ALA A 254 8.12 -1.47 -20.44
N ILE A 255 6.87 -1.69 -20.06
CA ILE A 255 5.91 -2.49 -20.82
C ILE A 255 5.62 -1.87 -22.19
N ASN A 256 5.42 -0.53 -22.26
CA ASN A 256 5.15 0.15 -23.52
C ASN A 256 6.35 0.23 -24.49
N ASN A 257 7.58 0.13 -23.96
CA ASN A 257 8.79 0.08 -24.78
C ASN A 257 9.28 -1.35 -25.04
N SER A 258 8.55 -2.37 -24.58
CA SER A 258 8.82 -3.76 -24.94
C SER A 258 8.62 -3.96 -26.44
N THR A 259 9.49 -4.78 -27.02
CA THR A 259 9.35 -5.25 -28.41
C THR A 259 8.36 -6.41 -28.54
N GLU A 260 7.87 -6.93 -27.43
CA GLU A 260 6.86 -7.97 -27.38
C GLU A 260 5.47 -7.34 -27.36
N ASP A 261 4.50 -7.98 -27.99
CA ASP A 261 3.11 -7.64 -27.86
C ASP A 261 2.60 -8.07 -26.50
N ILE A 262 2.08 -7.12 -25.74
CA ILE A 262 1.55 -7.40 -24.40
C ILE A 262 0.13 -6.88 -24.33
N PHE A 263 -0.79 -7.78 -23.96
CA PHE A 263 -2.17 -7.38 -23.69
C PHE A 263 -2.73 -8.09 -22.47
N ALA A 264 -3.77 -7.51 -21.91
CA ALA A 264 -4.60 -8.12 -20.89
C ALA A 264 -6.07 -8.03 -21.26
N ALA A 265 -6.82 -9.10 -21.02
CA ALA A 265 -8.25 -9.17 -21.29
C ALA A 265 -9.00 -9.90 -20.17
N HIS A 266 -10.26 -9.55 -20.01
CA HIS A 266 -11.19 -10.32 -19.16
C HIS A 266 -11.51 -11.68 -19.77
N GLU A 267 -12.13 -12.54 -18.98
CA GLU A 267 -12.59 -13.88 -19.43
C GLU A 267 -13.59 -13.79 -20.59
N ASP A 268 -14.31 -12.67 -20.71
CA ASP A 268 -15.26 -12.41 -21.82
C ASP A 268 -14.58 -11.84 -23.08
N GLY A 269 -13.26 -11.65 -23.05
CA GLY A 269 -12.46 -11.11 -24.14
C GLY A 269 -12.32 -9.61 -24.17
N THR A 270 -12.94 -8.86 -23.25
CA THR A 270 -12.80 -7.39 -23.20
C THR A 270 -11.37 -7.01 -22.86
N LEU A 271 -10.74 -6.18 -23.70
CA LEU A 271 -9.41 -5.69 -23.45
C LEU A 271 -9.36 -4.73 -22.26
N ILE A 272 -8.39 -4.94 -21.37
CA ILE A 272 -8.10 -4.08 -20.21
C ILE A 272 -6.84 -3.26 -20.48
N PHE A 273 -5.87 -3.90 -21.12
CA PHE A 273 -4.56 -3.31 -21.38
C PHE A 273 -4.03 -3.80 -22.71
N ALA A 274 -3.32 -2.93 -23.40
CA ALA A 274 -2.50 -3.26 -24.58
C ALA A 274 -1.31 -2.32 -24.64
N ASN A 275 -0.10 -2.86 -24.78
CA ASN A 275 1.08 -2.03 -24.91
C ASN A 275 1.18 -1.41 -26.33
N ARG A 276 2.15 -0.51 -26.49
CA ARG A 276 2.35 0.18 -27.78
C ARG A 276 2.61 -0.79 -28.92
N GLN A 277 3.38 -1.86 -28.69
CA GLN A 277 3.73 -2.82 -29.73
C GLN A 277 2.52 -3.60 -30.23
N PHE A 278 1.68 -4.11 -29.31
CA PHE A 278 0.41 -4.75 -29.64
C PHE A 278 -0.49 -3.83 -30.47
N LYS A 279 -0.65 -2.56 -30.04
CA LYS A 279 -1.46 -1.58 -30.75
C LYS A 279 -0.96 -1.34 -32.18
N LEU A 280 0.36 -1.24 -32.37
CA LEU A 280 0.97 -1.08 -33.70
C LEU A 280 0.70 -2.29 -34.58
N HIS A 281 0.90 -3.52 -34.09
CA HIS A 281 0.71 -4.74 -34.86
C HIS A 281 -0.76 -4.96 -35.27
N HIS A 282 -1.70 -4.55 -34.40
CA HIS A 282 -3.12 -4.70 -34.67
C HIS A 282 -3.79 -3.43 -35.24
N ASN A 283 -2.98 -2.45 -35.73
CA ASN A 283 -3.46 -1.20 -36.34
C ASN A 283 -4.41 -0.40 -35.45
N LEU A 284 -4.20 -0.43 -34.14
CA LEU A 284 -4.93 0.39 -33.17
C LEU A 284 -4.18 1.70 -32.94
N ASN A 285 -4.90 2.83 -32.89
CA ASN A 285 -4.29 4.10 -32.54
C ASN A 285 -3.96 4.15 -31.03
N ASN A 286 -2.93 4.88 -30.67
CA ASN A 286 -2.54 5.03 -29.24
C ASN A 286 -3.63 5.71 -28.38
N THR A 287 -4.54 6.43 -29.00
CA THR A 287 -5.64 7.17 -28.36
C THR A 287 -6.97 6.41 -28.32
N ASP A 288 -7.04 5.23 -28.97
CA ASP A 288 -8.26 4.44 -28.99
C ASP A 288 -8.58 3.90 -27.59
N ASP A 289 -9.84 4.01 -27.21
CA ASP A 289 -10.34 3.36 -25.99
C ASP A 289 -10.46 1.85 -26.24
N ILE A 290 -9.45 1.13 -25.76
CA ILE A 290 -9.38 -0.33 -25.93
C ILE A 290 -10.39 -1.09 -25.07
N THR A 291 -10.97 -0.43 -24.05
CA THR A 291 -11.86 -1.11 -23.09
C THR A 291 -13.21 -1.52 -23.68
N GLN A 292 -13.49 -1.06 -24.90
CA GLN A 292 -14.67 -1.45 -25.67
C GLN A 292 -14.39 -2.54 -26.71
N LEU A 293 -13.12 -2.91 -26.89
CA LEU A 293 -12.70 -3.88 -27.90
C LEU A 293 -12.64 -5.27 -27.32
N LYS A 294 -12.99 -6.26 -28.17
CA LYS A 294 -12.85 -7.67 -27.84
C LYS A 294 -11.63 -8.25 -28.54
N ILE A 295 -10.80 -9.00 -27.81
CA ILE A 295 -9.57 -9.59 -28.35
C ILE A 295 -9.84 -10.45 -29.60
N TYR A 296 -10.93 -11.21 -29.62
CA TYR A 296 -11.30 -12.08 -30.75
C TYR A 296 -11.81 -11.33 -31.99
N GLU A 297 -12.02 -10.00 -31.90
CA GLU A 297 -12.32 -9.14 -33.06
C GLU A 297 -11.05 -8.56 -33.68
N ILE A 298 -9.94 -8.58 -32.96
CA ILE A 298 -8.69 -7.92 -33.32
C ILE A 298 -7.62 -8.95 -33.67
N ASP A 299 -7.47 -9.98 -32.83
CA ASP A 299 -6.42 -10.98 -32.98
C ASP A 299 -6.90 -12.10 -33.91
N SER A 300 -6.12 -12.38 -34.95
CA SER A 300 -6.38 -13.47 -35.91
C SER A 300 -6.20 -14.88 -35.35
N TYR A 301 -5.56 -15.01 -34.18
CA TYR A 301 -5.36 -16.31 -33.52
C TYR A 301 -6.64 -16.83 -32.86
N VAL A 302 -7.44 -15.92 -32.28
CA VAL A 302 -8.74 -16.25 -31.67
C VAL A 302 -9.85 -15.78 -32.58
N ARG A 303 -10.52 -16.70 -33.24
CA ARG A 303 -11.45 -16.38 -34.33
C ARG A 303 -12.82 -15.92 -33.87
N ASN A 304 -13.21 -16.25 -32.65
CA ASN A 304 -14.54 -15.93 -32.10
C ASN A 304 -14.56 -16.02 -30.58
N GLU A 305 -15.66 -15.57 -29.99
CA GLU A 305 -15.89 -15.55 -28.55
C GLU A 305 -15.81 -16.96 -27.91
N GLU A 306 -16.29 -17.99 -28.60
CA GLU A 306 -16.31 -19.35 -28.05
C GLU A 306 -14.89 -19.93 -27.93
N GLU A 307 -14.03 -19.70 -28.92
CA GLU A 307 -12.63 -20.06 -28.88
C GLU A 307 -11.89 -19.34 -27.76
N TRP A 308 -12.16 -18.04 -27.60
CA TRP A 308 -11.59 -17.26 -26.50
C TRP A 308 -12.00 -17.81 -25.13
N LYS A 309 -13.28 -18.05 -24.91
CA LYS A 309 -13.77 -18.62 -23.63
C LYS A 309 -13.13 -19.95 -23.31
N LYS A 310 -12.98 -20.84 -24.29
CA LYS A 310 -12.28 -22.12 -24.11
C LYS A 310 -10.83 -21.92 -23.73
N LEU A 311 -10.15 -21.01 -24.39
CA LEU A 311 -8.75 -20.64 -24.11
C LEU A 311 -8.62 -20.03 -22.71
N ALA A 312 -9.50 -19.11 -22.34
CA ALA A 312 -9.53 -18.45 -21.05
C ALA A 312 -9.69 -19.44 -19.88
N VAL A 313 -10.64 -20.37 -20.01
CA VAL A 313 -10.85 -21.44 -19.02
C VAL A 313 -9.62 -22.33 -18.89
N SER A 314 -9.00 -22.71 -20.01
CA SER A 314 -7.78 -23.55 -20.03
C SER A 314 -6.62 -22.84 -19.32
N ILE A 315 -6.41 -21.55 -19.61
CA ILE A 315 -5.36 -20.73 -18.97
C ILE A 315 -5.65 -20.56 -17.47
N LYS A 316 -6.90 -20.30 -17.09
CA LYS A 316 -7.33 -20.17 -15.70
C LYS A 316 -7.06 -21.43 -14.88
N ASN A 317 -7.21 -22.60 -15.49
CA ASN A 317 -6.92 -23.89 -14.86
C ASN A 317 -5.42 -24.21 -14.77
N GLY A 318 -4.54 -23.28 -15.13
CA GLY A 318 -3.09 -23.41 -14.99
C GLY A 318 -2.40 -24.07 -16.17
N GLU A 319 -3.09 -24.31 -17.27
CA GLU A 319 -2.47 -24.76 -18.52
C GLU A 319 -1.69 -23.59 -19.13
N LYS A 320 -0.36 -23.62 -18.99
CA LYS A 320 0.53 -22.71 -19.73
C LYS A 320 0.47 -23.11 -21.21
N LYS A 321 -0.19 -22.31 -22.02
CA LYS A 321 -0.13 -22.49 -23.48
C LYS A 321 0.99 -21.66 -24.05
N LEU A 322 2.10 -22.33 -24.36
CA LEU A 322 3.06 -21.86 -25.34
C LEU A 322 2.48 -22.15 -26.71
N CYS A 323 2.07 -21.13 -27.43
CA CYS A 323 1.56 -21.28 -28.79
C CYS A 323 2.53 -20.65 -29.79
N VAL A 324 3.06 -21.46 -30.70
CA VAL A 324 3.78 -20.95 -31.86
C VAL A 324 2.79 -20.91 -33.02
N THR A 325 2.41 -19.71 -33.44
CA THR A 325 1.49 -19.52 -34.57
C THR A 325 2.28 -19.03 -35.76
N MET A 326 2.16 -19.80 -36.86
CA MET A 326 2.66 -19.35 -38.15
C MET A 326 1.59 -18.47 -38.78
N TYR A 327 1.83 -17.17 -38.84
CA TYR A 327 0.90 -16.25 -39.49
C TYR A 327 1.11 -16.23 -41.02
N ASN A 328 0.02 -16.08 -41.75
CA ASN A 328 0.10 -15.42 -43.04
C ASN A 328 0.55 -13.98 -42.78
N PRO A 329 1.40 -13.41 -43.65
CA PRO A 329 1.95 -12.08 -43.40
C PRO A 329 0.79 -11.10 -43.09
N LEU A 330 0.95 -10.41 -41.93
CA LEU A 330 0.04 -9.34 -41.57
C LEU A 330 0.12 -8.26 -42.63
N PRO A 331 -0.99 -7.63 -43.05
CA PRO A 331 -0.99 -6.62 -44.12
C PRO A 331 0.01 -5.49 -43.92
N LEU A 332 0.28 -5.13 -42.66
CA LEU A 332 1.20 -4.06 -42.28
C LEU A 332 2.64 -4.57 -41.96
N TYR A 333 2.82 -5.85 -41.71
CA TYR A 333 4.11 -6.47 -41.32
C TYR A 333 4.31 -7.79 -42.07
N PRO A 334 4.51 -7.72 -43.38
CA PRO A 334 4.64 -8.92 -44.23
C PRO A 334 5.85 -9.80 -43.90
N GLU A 335 6.81 -9.29 -43.13
CA GLU A 335 7.98 -10.04 -42.66
C GLU A 335 7.72 -10.92 -41.46
N ILE A 336 6.64 -10.74 -40.72
CA ILE A 336 6.31 -11.57 -39.55
C ILE A 336 5.68 -12.87 -40.03
N LEU A 337 6.45 -13.94 -39.93
CA LEU A 337 6.08 -15.29 -40.37
C LEU A 337 5.70 -16.21 -39.21
N ALA A 338 6.24 -15.96 -38.02
CA ALA A 338 6.02 -16.80 -36.86
C ALA A 338 5.98 -15.99 -35.57
N TYR A 339 5.05 -16.33 -34.74
CA TYR A 339 4.78 -15.66 -33.46
C TYR A 339 4.70 -16.67 -32.32
N GLU A 340 5.41 -16.43 -31.25
CA GLU A 340 5.38 -17.24 -30.05
C GLU A 340 4.62 -16.48 -28.97
N SER A 341 3.52 -17.05 -28.46
CA SER A 341 2.68 -16.41 -27.44
C SER A 341 2.62 -17.23 -26.16
N ASN A 342 2.81 -16.55 -25.04
CA ASN A 342 2.60 -17.11 -23.70
C ASN A 342 1.44 -16.38 -23.04
N ALA A 343 0.52 -17.12 -22.43
CA ALA A 343 -0.58 -16.54 -21.69
C ALA A 343 -0.74 -17.17 -20.31
N TYR A 344 -1.15 -16.36 -19.32
CA TYR A 344 -1.46 -16.79 -17.97
C TYR A 344 -2.58 -15.95 -17.37
N CYS A 345 -3.25 -16.51 -16.37
CA CYS A 345 -4.33 -15.85 -15.65
C CYS A 345 -3.82 -15.28 -14.32
N ILE A 346 -4.14 -14.02 -14.07
CA ILE A 346 -3.98 -13.39 -12.76
C ILE A 346 -5.37 -13.27 -12.16
N ILE A 347 -5.57 -13.84 -10.97
CA ILE A 347 -6.84 -13.79 -10.24
C ILE A 347 -6.72 -12.64 -9.22
N SER A 348 -7.69 -11.71 -9.24
CA SER A 348 -7.80 -10.64 -8.26
C SER A 348 -8.28 -11.18 -6.91
N ASP A 349 -8.14 -10.38 -5.83
CA ASP A 349 -8.65 -10.70 -4.49
C ASP A 349 -10.18 -10.93 -4.49
N GLU A 350 -10.90 -10.37 -5.47
CA GLU A 350 -12.34 -10.52 -5.67
C GLU A 350 -12.72 -11.78 -6.49
N GLY A 351 -11.71 -12.53 -6.94
CA GLY A 351 -11.90 -13.78 -7.69
C GLY A 351 -12.08 -13.60 -9.20
N GLU A 352 -11.96 -12.38 -9.72
CA GLU A 352 -12.01 -12.11 -11.16
C GLU A 352 -10.70 -12.50 -11.84
N GLY A 353 -10.77 -13.25 -12.92
CA GLY A 353 -9.64 -13.69 -13.71
C GLY A 353 -9.33 -12.69 -14.83
N THR A 354 -8.06 -12.26 -14.88
CA THR A 354 -7.52 -11.45 -15.99
C THR A 354 -6.46 -12.24 -16.73
N ILE A 355 -6.61 -12.38 -18.04
CA ILE A 355 -5.70 -13.11 -18.89
C ILE A 355 -4.68 -12.15 -19.46
N TRP A 356 -3.41 -12.40 -19.14
CA TRP A 356 -2.27 -11.68 -19.69
C TRP A 356 -1.59 -12.52 -20.75
N ALA A 357 -1.33 -11.94 -21.90
CA ALA A 357 -0.64 -12.58 -22.99
C ALA A 357 0.58 -11.77 -23.42
N PHE A 358 1.64 -12.49 -23.75
CA PHE A 358 2.94 -11.96 -24.19
C PHE A 358 3.28 -12.64 -25.51
N GLY A 359 3.41 -11.87 -26.55
CA GLY A 359 3.68 -12.34 -27.89
C GLY A 359 5.02 -11.85 -28.40
N ARG A 360 5.82 -12.76 -28.96
CA ARG A 360 7.15 -12.46 -29.48
C ARG A 360 7.26 -12.87 -30.95
N ASP A 361 7.75 -11.97 -31.80
CA ASP A 361 8.14 -12.31 -33.18
C ASP A 361 9.40 -13.18 -33.15
N ILE A 362 9.28 -14.39 -33.66
CA ILE A 362 10.36 -15.35 -33.80
C ILE A 362 10.75 -15.61 -35.24
N SER A 363 10.27 -14.78 -36.18
CA SER A 363 10.46 -14.98 -37.63
C SER A 363 11.93 -15.07 -38.04
N GLN A 364 12.79 -14.20 -37.48
CA GLN A 364 14.20 -14.24 -37.74
C GLN A 364 14.83 -15.54 -37.22
N ARG A 365 14.45 -15.98 -36.02
CA ARG A 365 14.93 -17.24 -35.45
C ARG A 365 14.56 -18.42 -36.35
N ILE A 366 13.32 -18.51 -36.77
CA ILE A 366 12.85 -19.56 -37.67
C ILE A 366 13.56 -19.51 -39.01
N LYS A 367 13.76 -18.32 -39.60
CA LYS A 367 14.53 -18.16 -40.85
C LYS A 367 15.99 -18.68 -40.69
N HIS A 368 16.65 -18.31 -39.60
CA HIS A 368 18.00 -18.78 -39.33
C HIS A 368 18.06 -20.29 -39.11
N GLU A 369 17.16 -20.88 -38.36
CA GLU A 369 17.08 -22.32 -38.17
C GLU A 369 16.84 -23.05 -39.50
N GLN A 370 15.95 -22.54 -40.35
CA GLN A 370 15.72 -23.08 -41.68
C GLN A 370 16.97 -22.94 -42.60
N GLN A 371 17.65 -21.81 -42.54
CA GLN A 371 18.91 -21.61 -43.30
C GLN A 371 19.99 -22.59 -42.85
N ILE A 372 20.19 -22.73 -41.53
CA ILE A 372 21.17 -23.69 -40.99
C ILE A 372 20.85 -25.10 -41.45
N LYS A 373 19.58 -25.52 -41.33
CA LYS A 373 19.11 -26.83 -41.77
C LYS A 373 19.35 -27.05 -43.25
N ARG A 374 19.02 -26.05 -44.09
CA ARG A 374 19.25 -26.10 -45.54
C ARG A 374 20.72 -26.17 -45.85
N PHE A 375 21.54 -25.38 -45.15
CA PHE A 375 22.99 -25.36 -45.38
C PHE A 375 23.64 -26.70 -44.96
N SER A 376 23.20 -27.26 -43.83
CA SER A 376 23.63 -28.61 -43.41
C SER A 376 23.28 -29.66 -44.46
N GLN A 377 22.07 -29.68 -45.00
CA GLN A 377 21.64 -30.62 -46.03
C GLN A 377 22.45 -30.48 -47.33
N ILE A 378 22.81 -29.23 -47.72
CA ILE A 378 23.64 -28.99 -48.90
C ILE A 378 25.07 -29.50 -48.65
N LEU A 379 25.63 -29.18 -47.46
CA LEU A 379 26.97 -29.68 -47.09
C LEU A 379 27.01 -31.20 -47.05
N ASP A 380 26.05 -31.85 -46.41
CA ASP A 380 25.98 -33.31 -46.34
C ASP A 380 25.97 -33.93 -47.74
N LYS A 381 25.11 -33.41 -48.62
CA LYS A 381 25.09 -33.89 -50.04
C LYS A 381 26.37 -33.58 -50.78
N THR A 382 26.93 -32.40 -50.62
CA THR A 382 28.17 -32.00 -51.30
C THR A 382 29.33 -32.90 -50.89
N ILE A 383 29.50 -33.12 -49.57
CA ILE A 383 30.56 -33.97 -49.04
C ILE A 383 30.36 -35.43 -49.44
N GLU A 384 29.12 -35.93 -49.48
CA GLU A 384 28.76 -37.29 -49.83
C GLU A 384 29.15 -37.62 -51.30
N TYR A 385 29.04 -36.62 -52.21
CA TYR A 385 29.35 -36.79 -53.62
C TYR A 385 30.70 -36.22 -54.04
N LEU A 386 31.55 -35.76 -53.11
CA LEU A 386 32.95 -35.38 -53.45
C LEU A 386 33.72 -36.57 -53.91
N PRO A 387 34.52 -36.41 -55.02
CA PRO A 387 35.39 -37.48 -55.51
C PRO A 387 36.66 -37.65 -54.66
N ALA A 388 36.57 -37.58 -53.40
CA ALA A 388 37.63 -37.73 -52.40
C ALA A 388 37.04 -38.35 -51.11
N GLY A 389 37.79 -39.32 -50.57
CA GLY A 389 37.41 -39.94 -49.30
C GLY A 389 37.59 -38.97 -48.12
N ILE A 390 36.49 -38.62 -47.46
CA ILE A 390 36.49 -37.72 -46.27
C ILE A 390 36.15 -38.55 -45.06
N VAL A 391 36.96 -38.42 -44.01
CA VAL A 391 36.79 -39.06 -42.71
C VAL A 391 36.98 -38.02 -41.62
N VAL A 392 36.04 -37.97 -40.68
CA VAL A 392 36.13 -37.14 -39.47
C VAL A 392 36.13 -38.02 -38.24
N LYS A 393 37.08 -37.81 -37.34
CA LYS A 393 37.24 -38.59 -36.11
C LYS A 393 37.18 -37.68 -34.89
N ASP A 394 36.65 -38.17 -33.78
CA ASP A 394 36.57 -37.47 -32.50
C ASP A 394 37.85 -37.68 -31.67
N ILE A 395 38.69 -36.66 -31.62
CA ILE A 395 39.95 -36.68 -30.84
C ILE A 395 39.69 -36.95 -29.35
N LYS A 396 38.60 -36.38 -28.80
CA LYS A 396 38.29 -36.54 -27.38
C LYS A 396 37.73 -37.92 -27.05
N ASN A 397 37.18 -38.61 -28.02
CA ASN A 397 36.56 -39.93 -27.86
C ASN A 397 37.39 -40.99 -28.57
N ASN A 398 38.69 -40.98 -28.32
CA ASN A 398 39.64 -41.98 -28.79
C ASN A 398 39.62 -42.20 -30.32
N PHE A 399 39.49 -41.11 -31.10
CA PHE A 399 39.49 -41.10 -32.58
C PHE A 399 38.38 -41.96 -33.17
N LYS A 400 37.25 -42.06 -32.53
CA LYS A 400 36.07 -42.71 -33.10
C LYS A 400 35.54 -41.94 -34.29
N TYR A 401 35.02 -42.66 -35.27
CA TYR A 401 34.43 -42.07 -36.46
C TYR A 401 33.17 -41.24 -36.11
N LEU A 402 33.18 -39.98 -36.50
CA LEU A 402 32.04 -39.09 -36.47
C LEU A 402 31.35 -38.94 -37.82
N TYR A 403 32.16 -39.04 -38.90
CA TYR A 403 31.67 -38.90 -40.25
C TYR A 403 32.58 -39.62 -41.26
N ARG A 404 31.97 -40.18 -42.28
CA ARG A 404 32.63 -40.73 -43.47
C ARG A 404 31.74 -40.52 -44.68
N ASN A 405 32.28 -40.00 -45.81
CA ASN A 405 31.53 -39.88 -47.05
C ASN A 405 31.64 -41.18 -47.90
N ARG A 406 30.85 -41.23 -48.97
CA ARG A 406 30.73 -42.41 -49.83
C ARG A 406 32.07 -42.84 -50.40
N GLU A 407 32.95 -41.96 -50.85
CA GLU A 407 34.25 -42.29 -51.43
C GLU A 407 35.24 -42.82 -50.39
N SER A 408 35.01 -42.56 -49.10
CA SER A 408 35.86 -43.13 -48.03
C SER A 408 35.46 -44.56 -47.66
N TYR A 409 34.37 -45.08 -48.22
CA TYR A 409 33.91 -46.44 -48.01
C TYR A 409 34.68 -47.40 -48.92
N ASN A 410 35.41 -48.37 -48.38
CA ASN A 410 35.73 -49.56 -49.08
C ASN A 410 34.49 -50.43 -49.14
N ARG A 411 33.61 -50.25 -50.11
CA ARG A 411 32.35 -50.92 -50.46
C ARG A 411 31.65 -51.83 -49.41
N GLU A 412 32.29 -52.07 -48.26
CA GLU A 412 31.90 -53.07 -47.25
C GLU A 412 31.42 -52.43 -45.90
N ILE A 413 31.75 -51.14 -45.61
CA ILE A 413 31.46 -50.52 -44.32
C ILE A 413 30.71 -49.16 -44.55
N THR A 414 29.49 -49.13 -44.22
CA THR A 414 28.67 -47.91 -44.33
C THR A 414 28.95 -46.91 -43.21
N MET A 415 28.56 -45.65 -43.41
CA MET A 415 28.65 -44.61 -42.36
C MET A 415 28.01 -45.02 -41.04
N GLN A 416 26.81 -45.64 -41.12
CA GLN A 416 26.07 -46.09 -39.94
C GLN A 416 26.80 -47.16 -39.15
N GLU A 417 27.47 -48.08 -39.85
CA GLU A 417 28.26 -49.14 -39.24
C GLU A 417 29.56 -48.62 -38.62
N ALA A 418 30.13 -47.54 -39.18
CA ALA A 418 31.37 -46.93 -38.68
C ALA A 418 31.16 -45.97 -37.49
N LEU A 419 29.99 -45.37 -37.37
CA LEU A 419 29.74 -44.37 -36.34
C LEU A 419 29.99 -44.89 -34.91
N GLY A 420 30.84 -44.20 -34.17
CA GLY A 420 31.20 -44.57 -32.80
C GLY A 420 32.22 -45.73 -32.66
N LYS A 421 32.65 -46.29 -33.76
CA LYS A 421 33.76 -47.28 -33.83
C LYS A 421 35.06 -46.56 -34.18
N ASP A 422 36.19 -47.29 -34.15
CA ASP A 422 37.51 -46.78 -34.52
C ASP A 422 38.21 -47.66 -35.57
N ASP A 423 39.47 -47.32 -35.91
CA ASP A 423 40.20 -48.06 -36.90
C ASP A 423 40.43 -49.50 -36.50
N PHE A 424 40.56 -49.83 -35.24
CA PHE A 424 40.75 -51.17 -34.72
C PHE A 424 39.59 -52.12 -34.95
N ASP A 425 38.35 -51.54 -35.12
CA ASP A 425 37.15 -52.32 -35.42
C ASP A 425 37.16 -52.82 -36.90
N PHE A 426 37.93 -52.16 -37.80
CA PHE A 426 37.77 -52.35 -39.24
C PHE A 426 39.03 -52.79 -39.95
N TYR A 427 40.23 -52.53 -39.39
CA TYR A 427 41.51 -52.81 -40.03
C TYR A 427 42.33 -53.79 -39.22
N PRO A 428 43.22 -54.58 -39.90
CA PRO A 428 44.20 -55.37 -39.21
C PRO A 428 45.05 -54.52 -38.24
N LEU A 429 45.50 -55.13 -37.15
CA LEU A 429 46.18 -54.47 -36.06
C LEU A 429 47.30 -53.50 -36.46
N GLU A 430 48.18 -53.94 -37.40
CA GLU A 430 49.32 -53.13 -37.88
C GLU A 430 48.84 -51.86 -38.59
N ILE A 431 47.78 -51.95 -39.41
CA ILE A 431 47.21 -50.83 -40.16
C ILE A 431 46.48 -49.88 -39.22
N ALA A 432 45.71 -50.43 -38.28
CA ALA A 432 45.00 -49.62 -37.30
C ALA A 432 45.94 -48.82 -36.39
N GLN A 433 47.07 -49.46 -35.97
CA GLN A 433 48.07 -48.76 -35.16
C GLN A 433 48.79 -47.64 -35.94
N GLU A 434 49.11 -47.87 -37.21
CA GLU A 434 49.73 -46.79 -38.01
C GLU A 434 48.78 -45.62 -38.25
N LYS A 435 47.49 -45.89 -38.56
CA LYS A 435 46.47 -44.87 -38.67
C LYS A 435 46.27 -44.08 -37.34
N ARG A 436 46.23 -44.79 -36.23
CA ARG A 436 46.16 -44.18 -34.93
C ARG A 436 47.35 -43.29 -34.60
N ARG A 437 48.58 -43.71 -34.95
CA ARG A 437 49.79 -42.91 -34.79
C ARG A 437 49.71 -41.62 -35.59
N GLN A 438 49.27 -41.70 -36.84
CA GLN A 438 49.05 -40.53 -37.69
C GLN A 438 48.01 -39.58 -37.14
N ASP A 439 46.88 -40.10 -36.70
CA ASP A 439 45.80 -39.31 -36.08
C ASP A 439 46.31 -38.55 -34.83
N ILE A 440 47.06 -39.22 -33.97
CA ILE A 440 47.64 -38.60 -32.76
C ILE A 440 48.66 -37.51 -33.15
N GLU A 441 49.51 -37.74 -34.15
CA GLU A 441 50.51 -36.78 -34.61
C GLU A 441 49.85 -35.53 -35.20
N ILE A 442 48.78 -35.68 -36.03
CA ILE A 442 48.01 -34.59 -36.57
C ILE A 442 47.29 -33.83 -35.42
N ALA A 443 46.70 -34.55 -34.47
CA ALA A 443 46.00 -33.94 -33.32
C ALA A 443 46.94 -33.15 -32.40
N ALA A 444 48.21 -33.61 -32.27
CA ALA A 444 49.21 -32.96 -31.43
C ALA A 444 49.87 -31.76 -32.12
N THR A 445 50.10 -31.82 -33.40
CA THR A 445 50.86 -30.80 -34.17
C THR A 445 49.92 -29.77 -34.83
N GLY A 446 48.66 -30.14 -35.13
CA GLY A 446 47.76 -29.34 -35.93
C GLY A 446 48.19 -29.11 -37.36
N GLN A 447 49.22 -29.84 -37.85
CA GLN A 447 49.75 -29.68 -39.18
C GLN A 447 49.19 -30.72 -40.16
N GLU A 448 48.97 -30.28 -41.39
CA GLU A 448 48.64 -31.21 -42.47
C GLU A 448 49.78 -32.19 -42.72
N MET A 449 49.46 -33.44 -42.88
CA MET A 449 50.39 -34.50 -43.27
C MET A 449 49.98 -35.09 -44.60
N HIS A 450 50.96 -35.22 -45.48
CA HIS A 450 50.79 -35.88 -46.76
C HIS A 450 51.61 -37.18 -46.76
N TRP A 451 50.96 -38.28 -47.08
CA TRP A 451 51.60 -39.60 -47.25
C TRP A 451 51.18 -40.28 -48.53
#